data_379e178a6f42335f94def7f9619cd96d
#
_entry.id   379e178a6f42335f94def7f9619cd96d
#
_cell.length_a   1.000
_cell.length_b   1.000
_cell.length_c   1.000
_cell.angle_alpha   90.00
_cell.angle_beta   90.00
_cell.angle_gamma   90.00
#
_symmetry.space_group_name_H-M   'P 1'
#
loop_
_entity.id
_entity.type
_entity.pdbx_description
1 polymer ?
#
loop_
_entity_poly.entity_id
_entity_poly.type
_entity_poly.pdbx_seq_one_letter_code
_entity_poly.pdbx_strand_id
1 'polypeptide(L)'
;MSIKVAVLGAKGRMGSESIKAISECKDLELVAQLDLGDSLDKLASSGAQVVVDFTHPDSVMGNLEFAIKNGVSVVVGTTGFDEKKLAQIKSWLAANPKVGALIAPNFGLGAVLMMQFAAQASKYFESVEIVELHHPAKADAPSGTAARTAELITAARKSVNKAAMPDATTSEVDGARGAKIGDVQIHSVRLRGLVAHQEVILGDVGETLSIRHDSIDRTGFMPGVLLAIRKVGENPGLTFGLENYMDLN
;
A
#
# COMPACT_ATOMS: atom_id res chain seq x y z
N MET A 1 1.56 -9.73 -26.80
CA MET A 1 0.25 -9.01 -26.76
C MET A 1 0.34 -8.04 -25.60
N SER A 2 -0.19 -6.82 -25.75
CA SER A 2 -0.26 -5.85 -24.66
C SER A 2 -1.42 -6.19 -23.70
N ILE A 3 -1.23 -5.90 -22.42
CA ILE A 3 -2.31 -6.01 -21.42
C ILE A 3 -3.20 -4.77 -21.56
N LYS A 4 -4.49 -4.99 -21.77
CA LYS A 4 -5.49 -3.91 -21.88
C LYS A 4 -5.89 -3.42 -20.48
N VAL A 5 -5.66 -2.14 -20.22
CA VAL A 5 -5.82 -1.54 -18.89
C VAL A 5 -6.85 -0.42 -18.91
N ALA A 6 -7.74 -0.41 -17.94
CA ALA A 6 -8.62 0.71 -17.64
C ALA A 6 -8.18 1.40 -16.33
N VAL A 7 -8.51 2.69 -16.18
CA VAL A 7 -8.26 3.46 -14.95
C VAL A 7 -9.54 4.09 -14.47
N LEU A 8 -9.91 3.83 -13.19
CA LEU A 8 -10.99 4.49 -12.46
C LEU A 8 -10.40 5.57 -11.54
N GLY A 9 -11.05 6.73 -11.47
CA GLY A 9 -10.52 7.92 -10.83
C GLY A 9 -9.49 8.64 -11.70
N ALA A 10 -9.69 8.60 -13.02
CA ALA A 10 -8.76 9.05 -14.05
C ALA A 10 -8.29 10.51 -13.91
N LYS A 11 -9.17 11.40 -13.41
CA LYS A 11 -8.86 12.83 -13.18
C LYS A 11 -8.21 13.09 -11.82
N GLY A 12 -8.16 12.08 -10.95
CA GLY A 12 -7.48 12.16 -9.65
C GLY A 12 -5.96 12.21 -9.80
N ARG A 13 -5.28 12.63 -8.72
CA ARG A 13 -3.82 12.77 -8.71
C ARG A 13 -3.07 11.46 -9.01
N MET A 14 -3.52 10.33 -8.46
CA MET A 14 -2.92 9.02 -8.73
C MET A 14 -3.39 8.45 -10.07
N GLY A 15 -4.67 8.61 -10.42
CA GLY A 15 -5.20 8.13 -11.68
C GLY A 15 -4.51 8.79 -12.88
N SER A 16 -4.32 10.10 -12.86
CA SER A 16 -3.63 10.82 -13.94
C SER A 16 -2.16 10.41 -14.11
N GLU A 17 -1.44 10.17 -13.00
CA GLU A 17 -0.06 9.65 -13.09
C GLU A 17 -0.04 8.21 -13.60
N SER A 18 -1.00 7.37 -13.20
CA SER A 18 -1.11 5.99 -13.71
C SER A 18 -1.38 5.96 -15.21
N ILE A 19 -2.24 6.85 -15.72
CA ILE A 19 -2.51 6.99 -17.16
C ILE A 19 -1.23 7.32 -17.93
N LYS A 20 -0.43 8.27 -17.46
CA LYS A 20 0.86 8.62 -18.09
C LYS A 20 1.79 7.42 -18.12
N ALA A 21 2.00 6.79 -16.93
CA ALA A 21 2.90 5.66 -16.81
C ALA A 21 2.49 4.47 -17.67
N ILE A 22 1.19 4.15 -17.76
CA ILE A 22 0.66 3.09 -18.63
C ILE A 22 0.91 3.43 -20.10
N SER A 23 0.67 4.68 -20.51
CA SER A 23 0.83 5.13 -21.89
C SER A 23 2.28 5.10 -22.40
N GLU A 24 3.26 5.15 -21.49
CA GLU A 24 4.68 5.04 -21.81
C GLU A 24 5.17 3.59 -21.95
N CYS A 25 4.37 2.62 -21.53
CA CYS A 25 4.73 1.20 -21.58
C CYS A 25 4.33 0.54 -22.91
N LYS A 26 5.27 -0.18 -23.54
CA LYS A 26 5.00 -0.89 -24.80
C LYS A 26 4.15 -2.17 -24.64
N ASP A 27 4.14 -2.73 -23.46
CA ASP A 27 3.46 -3.97 -23.08
C ASP A 27 2.07 -3.73 -22.46
N LEU A 28 1.66 -2.46 -22.30
CA LEU A 28 0.36 -2.06 -21.77
C LEU A 28 -0.41 -1.21 -22.80
N GLU A 29 -1.73 -1.34 -22.81
CA GLU A 29 -2.63 -0.58 -23.68
C GLU A 29 -3.74 0.06 -22.84
N LEU A 30 -3.77 1.39 -22.76
CA LEU A 30 -4.84 2.12 -22.08
C LEU A 30 -6.11 2.12 -22.92
N VAL A 31 -7.15 1.37 -22.52
CA VAL A 31 -8.39 1.21 -23.28
C VAL A 31 -9.57 2.00 -22.72
N ALA A 32 -9.54 2.40 -21.44
CA ALA A 32 -10.58 3.24 -20.85
C ALA A 32 -10.06 4.09 -19.71
N GLN A 33 -10.64 5.27 -19.56
CA GLN A 33 -10.41 6.23 -18.48
C GLN A 33 -11.78 6.68 -17.96
N LEU A 34 -12.09 6.33 -16.72
CA LEU A 34 -13.39 6.65 -16.09
C LEU A 34 -13.19 7.49 -14.85
N ASP A 35 -14.13 8.40 -14.62
CA ASP A 35 -14.16 9.25 -13.43
C ASP A 35 -15.58 9.35 -12.88
N LEU A 36 -15.75 10.15 -11.83
CA LEU A 36 -17.07 10.38 -11.21
C LEU A 36 -18.11 10.81 -12.26
N GLY A 37 -19.23 10.07 -12.29
CA GLY A 37 -20.32 10.29 -13.24
C GLY A 37 -20.24 9.46 -14.52
N ASP A 38 -19.13 8.76 -14.79
CA ASP A 38 -19.07 7.80 -15.89
C ASP A 38 -19.77 6.48 -15.53
N SER A 39 -20.46 5.86 -16.52
CA SER A 39 -21.02 4.52 -16.34
C SER A 39 -19.93 3.45 -16.36
N LEU A 40 -19.97 2.49 -15.42
CA LEU A 40 -19.11 1.32 -15.42
C LEU A 40 -19.34 0.40 -16.65
N ASP A 41 -20.42 0.53 -17.38
CA ASP A 41 -20.62 -0.20 -18.64
C ASP A 41 -19.53 0.10 -19.67
N LYS A 42 -18.92 1.30 -19.60
CA LYS A 42 -17.76 1.64 -20.41
C LYS A 42 -16.54 0.76 -20.07
N LEU A 43 -16.38 0.33 -18.81
CA LEU A 43 -15.34 -0.63 -18.43
C LEU A 43 -15.61 -1.98 -19.07
N ALA A 44 -16.83 -2.51 -18.95
CA ALA A 44 -17.20 -3.80 -19.52
C ALA A 44 -17.03 -3.84 -21.06
N SER A 45 -17.40 -2.74 -21.75
CA SER A 45 -17.32 -2.64 -23.22
C SER A 45 -15.92 -2.32 -23.75
N SER A 46 -14.99 -1.88 -22.90
CA SER A 46 -13.64 -1.47 -23.33
C SER A 46 -12.72 -2.64 -23.71
N GLY A 47 -13.05 -3.85 -23.27
CA GLY A 47 -12.19 -5.03 -23.41
C GLY A 47 -10.99 -5.01 -22.46
N ALA A 48 -11.02 -4.22 -21.38
CA ALA A 48 -9.98 -4.20 -20.37
C ALA A 48 -9.81 -5.58 -19.72
N GLN A 49 -8.56 -5.99 -19.51
CA GLN A 49 -8.18 -7.20 -18.79
C GLN A 49 -7.86 -6.87 -17.31
N VAL A 50 -7.38 -5.67 -17.08
CA VAL A 50 -7.03 -5.15 -15.75
C VAL A 50 -7.63 -3.75 -15.58
N VAL A 51 -8.17 -3.45 -14.42
CA VAL A 51 -8.56 -2.10 -14.02
C VAL A 51 -7.77 -1.64 -12.80
N VAL A 52 -7.27 -0.41 -12.86
CA VAL A 52 -6.62 0.27 -11.73
C VAL A 52 -7.65 1.20 -11.08
N ASP A 53 -7.91 1.02 -9.78
CA ASP A 53 -8.88 1.81 -9.03
C ASP A 53 -8.17 2.74 -8.01
N PHE A 54 -8.18 4.04 -8.30
CA PHE A 54 -7.77 5.13 -7.42
C PHE A 54 -8.95 6.06 -7.12
N THR A 55 -10.13 5.50 -6.87
CA THR A 55 -11.35 6.24 -6.53
C THR A 55 -11.44 6.54 -5.03
N HIS A 56 -12.63 6.46 -4.46
CA HIS A 56 -12.93 6.77 -3.07
C HIS A 56 -13.40 5.52 -2.30
N PRO A 57 -13.18 5.43 -0.97
CA PRO A 57 -13.64 4.31 -0.15
C PRO A 57 -15.14 3.99 -0.25
N ASP A 58 -15.97 4.98 -0.59
CA ASP A 58 -17.42 4.80 -0.73
C ASP A 58 -17.82 4.14 -2.06
N SER A 59 -16.99 4.27 -3.11
CA SER A 59 -17.28 3.72 -4.44
C SER A 59 -16.52 2.43 -4.75
N VAL A 60 -15.37 2.21 -4.11
CA VAL A 60 -14.45 1.12 -4.46
C VAL A 60 -15.09 -0.27 -4.41
N MET A 61 -15.99 -0.55 -3.45
CA MET A 61 -16.64 -1.85 -3.34
C MET A 61 -17.56 -2.14 -4.53
N GLY A 62 -18.32 -1.14 -4.99
CA GLY A 62 -19.14 -1.26 -6.21
C GLY A 62 -18.30 -1.46 -7.47
N ASN A 63 -17.19 -0.74 -7.58
CA ASN A 63 -16.25 -0.89 -8.69
C ASN A 63 -15.63 -2.29 -8.74
N LEU A 64 -15.19 -2.80 -7.59
CA LEU A 64 -14.64 -4.15 -7.43
C LEU A 64 -15.66 -5.23 -7.82
N GLU A 65 -16.88 -5.13 -7.28
CA GLU A 65 -17.95 -6.08 -7.59
C GLU A 65 -18.23 -6.11 -9.10
N PHE A 66 -18.35 -4.94 -9.71
CA PHE A 66 -18.61 -4.82 -11.14
C PHE A 66 -17.48 -5.41 -11.97
N ALA A 67 -16.23 -5.04 -11.70
CA ALA A 67 -15.06 -5.51 -12.43
C ALA A 67 -14.91 -7.04 -12.33
N ILE A 68 -14.98 -7.60 -11.12
CA ILE A 68 -14.85 -9.03 -10.87
C ILE A 68 -15.93 -9.83 -11.60
N LYS A 69 -17.20 -9.39 -11.54
CA LYS A 69 -18.32 -10.03 -12.23
C LYS A 69 -18.17 -10.01 -13.75
N ASN A 70 -17.46 -9.02 -14.30
CA ASN A 70 -17.18 -8.92 -15.74
C ASN A 70 -15.84 -9.55 -16.15
N GLY A 71 -15.18 -10.29 -15.24
CA GLY A 71 -13.95 -11.02 -15.55
C GLY A 71 -12.70 -10.13 -15.64
N VAL A 72 -12.74 -8.89 -15.13
CA VAL A 72 -11.64 -7.93 -15.15
C VAL A 72 -10.88 -8.00 -13.83
N SER A 73 -9.57 -8.25 -13.89
CA SER A 73 -8.69 -8.23 -12.71
C SER A 73 -8.50 -6.81 -12.17
N VAL A 74 -8.32 -6.64 -10.87
CA VAL A 74 -8.36 -5.33 -10.23
C VAL A 74 -7.10 -5.01 -9.42
N VAL A 75 -6.53 -3.84 -9.64
CA VAL A 75 -5.45 -3.25 -8.83
C VAL A 75 -6.01 -2.06 -8.07
N VAL A 76 -6.06 -2.14 -6.74
CA VAL A 76 -6.72 -1.15 -5.89
C VAL A 76 -5.72 -0.40 -5.02
N GLY A 77 -5.72 0.93 -5.14
CA GLY A 77 -4.95 1.84 -4.29
C GLY A 77 -5.82 2.66 -3.33
N THR A 78 -7.12 2.46 -3.36
CA THR A 78 -8.07 3.06 -2.42
C THR A 78 -7.96 2.36 -1.05
N THR A 79 -8.18 3.09 0.02
CA THR A 79 -8.11 2.60 1.40
C THR A 79 -9.50 2.26 1.98
N GLY A 80 -9.56 1.80 3.22
CA GLY A 80 -10.82 1.62 3.96
C GLY A 80 -11.40 0.20 3.84
N PHE A 81 -10.55 -0.81 3.74
CA PHE A 81 -10.94 -2.23 3.76
C PHE A 81 -10.85 -2.78 5.18
N ASP A 82 -11.97 -3.29 5.66
CA ASP A 82 -12.08 -4.09 6.88
C ASP A 82 -12.24 -5.58 6.56
N GLU A 83 -12.24 -6.44 7.56
CA GLU A 83 -12.39 -7.89 7.41
C GLU A 83 -13.68 -8.28 6.67
N LYS A 84 -14.79 -7.55 6.91
CA LYS A 84 -16.08 -7.80 6.27
C LYS A 84 -16.02 -7.52 4.77
N LYS A 85 -15.42 -6.40 4.36
CA LYS A 85 -15.20 -6.05 2.96
C LYS A 85 -14.26 -7.05 2.27
N LEU A 86 -13.19 -7.44 2.94
CA LEU A 86 -12.25 -8.46 2.41
C LEU A 86 -12.94 -9.82 2.23
N ALA A 87 -13.77 -10.25 3.17
CA ALA A 87 -14.57 -11.47 3.05
C ALA A 87 -15.55 -11.41 1.86
N GLN A 88 -16.19 -10.26 1.66
CA GLN A 88 -17.10 -10.05 0.52
C GLN A 88 -16.37 -10.13 -0.82
N ILE A 89 -15.18 -9.52 -0.95
CA ILE A 89 -14.36 -9.60 -2.16
C ILE A 89 -13.94 -11.04 -2.44
N LYS A 90 -13.52 -11.79 -1.41
CA LYS A 90 -13.20 -13.22 -1.54
C LYS A 90 -14.39 -14.03 -2.07
N SER A 91 -15.61 -13.71 -1.63
CA SER A 91 -16.84 -14.36 -2.12
C SER A 91 -17.08 -14.08 -3.62
N TRP A 92 -16.89 -12.84 -4.09
CA TRP A 92 -17.01 -12.51 -5.52
C TRP A 92 -15.96 -13.22 -6.37
N LEU A 93 -14.71 -13.27 -5.88
CA LEU A 93 -13.60 -13.95 -6.57
C LEU A 93 -13.80 -15.46 -6.62
N ALA A 94 -14.38 -16.08 -5.58
CA ALA A 94 -14.71 -17.51 -5.59
C ALA A 94 -15.71 -17.87 -6.71
N ALA A 95 -16.63 -16.96 -7.04
CA ALA A 95 -17.54 -17.10 -8.18
C ALA A 95 -16.87 -16.81 -9.55
N ASN A 96 -15.66 -16.19 -9.54
CA ASN A 96 -14.92 -15.78 -10.73
C ASN A 96 -13.43 -16.21 -10.59
N PRO A 97 -13.13 -17.52 -10.62
CA PRO A 97 -11.85 -18.08 -10.15
C PRO A 97 -10.64 -17.75 -11.03
N LYS A 98 -10.82 -17.08 -12.16
CA LYS A 98 -9.74 -16.62 -13.05
C LYS A 98 -9.34 -15.16 -12.80
N VAL A 99 -10.10 -14.44 -11.96
CA VAL A 99 -9.89 -13.01 -11.69
C VAL A 99 -8.97 -12.84 -10.49
N GLY A 100 -7.96 -11.98 -10.63
CA GLY A 100 -7.11 -11.54 -9.55
C GLY A 100 -7.53 -10.16 -9.03
N ALA A 101 -7.40 -9.94 -7.73
CA ALA A 101 -7.58 -8.64 -7.10
C ALA A 101 -6.43 -8.36 -6.15
N LEU A 102 -5.69 -7.29 -6.40
CA LEU A 102 -4.67 -6.77 -5.48
C LEU A 102 -5.20 -5.54 -4.78
N ILE A 103 -5.18 -5.54 -3.45
CA ILE A 103 -5.35 -4.34 -2.64
C ILE A 103 -3.99 -3.98 -2.05
N ALA A 104 -3.43 -2.84 -2.49
CA ALA A 104 -2.12 -2.38 -2.04
C ALA A 104 -2.24 -1.08 -1.25
N PRO A 105 -1.96 -1.10 0.07
CA PRO A 105 -1.92 0.11 0.89
C PRO A 105 -0.84 1.10 0.46
N ASN A 106 0.19 0.61 -0.23
CA ASN A 106 1.29 1.41 -0.78
C ASN A 106 1.84 0.78 -2.06
N PHE A 107 2.05 1.58 -3.11
CA PHE A 107 2.68 1.20 -4.38
C PHE A 107 4.13 1.65 -4.50
N GLY A 108 4.68 2.39 -3.55
CA GLY A 108 6.09 2.77 -3.54
C GLY A 108 6.97 1.56 -3.26
N LEU A 109 7.70 1.06 -4.25
CA LEU A 109 8.58 -0.11 -4.10
C LEU A 109 9.56 0.07 -2.94
N GLY A 110 10.18 1.25 -2.83
CA GLY A 110 11.10 1.56 -1.74
C GLY A 110 10.42 1.55 -0.36
N ALA A 111 9.18 2.03 -0.25
CA ALA A 111 8.42 1.96 1.00
C ALA A 111 8.08 0.51 1.39
N VAL A 112 7.69 -0.30 0.41
CA VAL A 112 7.41 -1.73 0.63
C VAL A 112 8.67 -2.47 1.06
N LEU A 113 9.80 -2.25 0.37
CA LEU A 113 11.10 -2.83 0.76
C LEU A 113 11.53 -2.40 2.16
N MET A 114 11.41 -1.10 2.49
CA MET A 114 11.71 -0.60 3.83
C MET A 114 10.88 -1.33 4.90
N MET A 115 9.56 -1.50 4.69
CA MET A 115 8.68 -2.22 5.62
C MET A 115 9.13 -3.67 5.81
N GLN A 116 9.44 -4.39 4.73
CA GLN A 116 9.86 -5.79 4.77
C GLN A 116 11.23 -5.96 5.43
N PHE A 117 12.20 -5.12 5.07
CA PHE A 117 13.54 -5.16 5.65
C PHE A 117 13.53 -4.79 7.13
N ALA A 118 12.73 -3.79 7.53
CA ALA A 118 12.56 -3.42 8.93
C ALA A 118 11.95 -4.57 9.75
N ALA A 119 10.92 -5.24 9.23
CA ALA A 119 10.34 -6.41 9.87
C ALA A 119 11.35 -7.56 10.03
N GLN A 120 12.16 -7.84 9.00
CA GLN A 120 13.21 -8.86 9.08
C GLN A 120 14.29 -8.49 10.08
N ALA A 121 14.83 -7.27 10.01
CA ALA A 121 15.88 -6.79 10.91
C ALA A 121 15.42 -6.78 12.38
N SER A 122 14.16 -6.42 12.64
CA SER A 122 13.60 -6.32 14.00
C SER A 122 13.66 -7.62 14.81
N LYS A 123 13.82 -8.77 14.16
CA LYS A 123 14.00 -10.07 14.84
C LYS A 123 15.35 -10.17 15.57
N TYR A 124 16.32 -9.37 15.17
CA TYR A 124 17.70 -9.41 15.69
C TYR A 124 17.99 -8.30 16.68
N PHE A 125 17.40 -7.11 16.51
CA PHE A 125 17.62 -5.95 17.36
C PHE A 125 16.73 -5.93 18.61
N GLU A 126 17.24 -5.35 19.71
CA GLU A 126 16.50 -5.23 20.98
C GLU A 126 15.36 -4.22 20.85
N SER A 127 15.61 -3.06 20.27
CA SER A 127 14.68 -1.92 20.20
C SER A 127 14.41 -1.48 18.78
N VAL A 128 13.21 -0.96 18.52
CA VAL A 128 12.79 -0.39 17.23
C VAL A 128 11.86 0.79 17.47
N GLU A 129 12.16 1.93 16.82
CA GLU A 129 11.25 3.08 16.78
C GLU A 129 11.10 3.56 15.33
N ILE A 130 9.98 4.23 15.02
CA ILE A 130 9.67 4.76 13.71
C ILE A 130 9.52 6.27 13.78
N VAL A 131 10.16 6.99 12.85
CA VAL A 131 9.93 8.41 12.62
C VAL A 131 9.30 8.58 11.24
N GLU A 132 8.07 9.08 11.18
CA GLU A 132 7.40 9.40 9.93
C GLU A 132 7.24 10.91 9.76
N LEU A 133 7.50 11.41 8.55
CA LEU A 133 7.58 12.84 8.31
C LEU A 133 6.77 13.20 7.06
N HIS A 134 5.80 14.12 7.21
CA HIS A 134 4.92 14.51 6.13
C HIS A 134 4.66 16.02 6.11
N HIS A 135 4.09 16.49 5.00
CA HIS A 135 3.60 17.86 4.87
C HIS A 135 2.46 18.15 5.88
N PRO A 136 2.24 19.43 6.27
CA PRO A 136 1.27 19.78 7.33
C PRO A 136 -0.19 19.46 6.99
N ALA A 137 -0.52 19.31 5.69
CA ALA A 137 -1.89 19.00 5.23
C ALA A 137 -2.23 17.49 5.27
N LYS A 138 -1.37 16.63 5.85
CA LYS A 138 -1.71 15.21 6.06
C LYS A 138 -2.61 15.08 7.28
N ALA A 139 -3.79 14.49 7.07
CA ALA A 139 -4.85 14.46 8.09
C ALA A 139 -4.64 13.39 9.17
N ASP A 140 -4.06 12.23 8.80
CA ASP A 140 -3.80 11.11 9.72
C ASP A 140 -2.41 11.23 10.37
N ALA A 141 -2.32 10.82 11.63
CA ALA A 141 -1.09 10.63 12.40
C ALA A 141 -1.30 9.49 13.41
N PRO A 142 -0.45 8.45 13.41
CA PRO A 142 0.61 8.21 12.43
C PRO A 142 0.08 7.88 11.04
N SER A 143 0.97 7.94 10.03
CA SER A 143 0.63 7.59 8.65
C SER A 143 0.26 6.10 8.52
N GLY A 144 -0.61 5.75 7.55
CA GLY A 144 -0.96 4.36 7.30
C GLY A 144 0.26 3.46 7.00
N THR A 145 1.29 3.99 6.33
CA THR A 145 2.56 3.25 6.12
C THR A 145 3.29 2.98 7.42
N ALA A 146 3.38 3.97 8.32
CA ALA A 146 4.03 3.80 9.61
C ALA A 146 3.27 2.82 10.52
N ALA A 147 1.94 2.93 10.56
CA ALA A 147 1.09 1.99 11.28
C ALA A 147 1.31 0.54 10.78
N ARG A 148 1.27 0.35 9.46
CA ARG A 148 1.51 -0.96 8.84
C ARG A 148 2.93 -1.49 9.11
N THR A 149 3.94 -0.63 9.08
CA THR A 149 5.32 -1.01 9.43
C THR A 149 5.40 -1.52 10.86
N ALA A 150 4.78 -0.82 11.81
CA ALA A 150 4.75 -1.22 13.22
C ALA A 150 4.05 -2.56 13.44
N GLU A 151 2.93 -2.81 12.72
CA GLU A 151 2.24 -4.11 12.75
C GLU A 151 3.14 -5.25 12.25
N LEU A 152 3.84 -5.05 11.13
CA LEU A 152 4.75 -6.04 10.55
C LEU A 152 5.93 -6.33 11.48
N ILE A 153 6.54 -5.29 12.08
CA ILE A 153 7.60 -5.41 13.07
C ILE A 153 7.11 -6.18 14.30
N THR A 154 5.94 -5.82 14.83
CA THR A 154 5.34 -6.49 16.00
C THR A 154 5.11 -7.98 15.72
N ALA A 155 4.55 -8.30 14.55
CA ALA A 155 4.32 -9.68 14.13
C ALA A 155 5.64 -10.46 13.97
N ALA A 156 6.67 -9.85 13.36
CA ALA A 156 7.98 -10.46 13.15
C ALA A 156 8.69 -10.74 14.49
N ARG A 157 8.70 -9.78 15.42
CA ARG A 157 9.26 -9.93 16.76
C ARG A 157 8.55 -11.03 17.56
N LYS A 158 7.22 -11.05 17.49
CA LYS A 158 6.41 -12.10 18.13
C LYS A 158 6.71 -13.50 17.59
N SER A 159 6.95 -13.64 16.29
CA SER A 159 7.25 -14.94 15.66
C SER A 159 8.53 -15.60 16.18
N VAL A 160 9.44 -14.82 16.75
CA VAL A 160 10.70 -15.30 17.36
C VAL A 160 10.74 -15.12 18.88
N ASN A 161 9.59 -14.87 19.52
CA ASN A 161 9.47 -14.64 20.96
C ASN A 161 10.43 -13.57 21.51
N LYS A 162 10.65 -12.48 20.74
CA LYS A 162 11.52 -11.37 21.16
C LYS A 162 10.92 -10.71 22.42
N ALA A 163 11.76 -10.36 23.37
CA ALA A 163 11.34 -9.65 24.59
C ALA A 163 10.75 -8.27 24.29
N ALA A 164 10.03 -7.70 25.26
CA ALA A 164 9.57 -6.32 25.20
C ALA A 164 10.77 -5.37 25.07
N MET A 165 10.58 -4.26 24.35
CA MET A 165 11.62 -3.24 24.20
C MET A 165 11.82 -2.52 25.54
N PRO A 166 13.07 -2.27 25.97
CA PRO A 166 13.33 -1.54 27.21
C PRO A 166 12.90 -0.07 27.04
N ASP A 167 12.18 0.42 28.04
CA ASP A 167 11.84 1.83 28.19
C ASP A 167 11.77 2.14 29.68
N ALA A 168 12.68 2.97 30.15
CA ALA A 168 12.78 3.39 31.57
C ALA A 168 12.10 4.74 31.82
N THR A 169 11.29 5.24 30.88
CA THR A 169 10.59 6.53 31.05
C THR A 169 9.57 6.43 32.17
N THR A 170 9.76 7.22 33.21
CA THR A 170 8.88 7.29 34.41
C THR A 170 8.16 8.63 34.52
N SER A 171 8.57 9.64 33.75
CA SER A 171 7.96 10.98 33.72
C SER A 171 8.03 11.52 32.29
N GLU A 172 6.89 11.88 31.73
CA GLU A 172 6.83 12.43 30.40
C GLU A 172 5.79 13.54 30.28
N VAL A 173 5.96 14.40 29.29
CA VAL A 173 4.90 15.28 28.78
C VAL A 173 4.05 14.45 27.84
N ASP A 174 2.73 14.59 27.92
CA ASP A 174 1.79 13.82 27.09
C ASP A 174 2.18 13.87 25.60
N GLY A 175 2.29 12.70 24.98
CA GLY A 175 2.69 12.53 23.59
C GLY A 175 4.20 12.59 23.33
N ALA A 176 5.07 12.82 24.33
CA ALA A 176 6.52 12.91 24.12
C ALA A 176 7.13 11.63 23.54
N ARG A 177 6.56 10.46 23.89
CA ARG A 177 6.96 9.15 23.35
C ARG A 177 6.18 8.77 22.07
N GLY A 178 5.42 9.71 21.49
CA GLY A 178 4.65 9.50 20.27
C GLY A 178 3.45 8.56 20.43
N ALA A 179 3.07 7.86 19.36
CA ALA A 179 1.99 6.87 19.36
C ALA A 179 2.57 5.46 19.45
N LYS A 180 1.90 4.56 20.15
CA LYS A 180 2.31 3.15 20.24
C LYS A 180 1.38 2.24 19.45
N ILE A 181 1.92 1.45 18.52
CA ILE A 181 1.19 0.42 17.77
C ILE A 181 1.92 -0.92 18.00
N GLY A 182 1.22 -1.87 18.62
CA GLY A 182 1.86 -3.08 19.12
C GLY A 182 2.95 -2.71 20.12
N ASP A 183 4.18 -3.14 19.85
CA ASP A 183 5.34 -2.84 20.70
C ASP A 183 6.15 -1.63 20.20
N VAL A 184 5.82 -1.03 19.07
CA VAL A 184 6.63 -0.03 18.35
C VAL A 184 6.12 1.38 18.63
N GLN A 185 7.02 2.28 19.04
CA GLN A 185 6.77 3.72 19.13
C GLN A 185 6.89 4.39 17.76
N ILE A 186 5.97 5.31 17.45
CA ILE A 186 5.93 6.04 16.19
C ILE A 186 5.88 7.55 16.47
N HIS A 187 6.84 8.27 15.93
CA HIS A 187 6.94 9.73 16.04
C HIS A 187 6.50 10.36 14.72
N SER A 188 5.49 11.23 14.78
CA SER A 188 4.92 11.87 13.59
C SER A 188 5.36 13.31 13.47
N VAL A 189 6.12 13.65 12.43
CA VAL A 189 6.53 15.01 12.11
C VAL A 189 5.64 15.61 11.03
N ARG A 190 5.14 16.83 11.24
CA ARG A 190 4.35 17.61 10.27
C ARG A 190 5.07 18.93 10.02
N LEU A 191 5.79 19.02 8.89
CA LEU A 191 6.64 20.17 8.59
C LEU A 191 6.50 20.58 7.13
N ARG A 192 6.46 21.89 6.87
CA ARG A 192 6.48 22.45 5.50
C ARG A 192 7.80 22.10 4.80
N GLY A 193 7.72 21.70 3.54
CA GLY A 193 8.86 21.21 2.76
C GLY A 193 9.02 19.70 2.71
N LEU A 194 8.38 18.97 3.63
CA LEU A 194 8.32 17.49 3.58
C LEU A 194 7.21 17.02 2.64
N VAL A 195 7.40 15.83 2.06
CA VAL A 195 6.40 15.15 1.23
C VAL A 195 5.88 13.91 1.96
N ALA A 196 6.60 12.79 1.92
CA ALA A 196 6.25 11.57 2.62
C ALA A 196 7.54 10.77 2.87
N HIS A 197 7.95 10.68 4.11
CA HIS A 197 9.21 10.06 4.52
C HIS A 197 8.97 9.17 5.72
N GLN A 198 9.77 8.11 5.83
CA GLN A 198 9.78 7.25 7.01
C GLN A 198 11.18 6.70 7.24
N GLU A 199 11.59 6.72 8.50
CA GLU A 199 12.80 6.10 8.99
C GLU A 199 12.44 5.11 10.10
N VAL A 200 12.97 3.90 10.01
CA VAL A 200 12.91 2.87 11.04
C VAL A 200 14.29 2.76 11.65
N ILE A 201 14.39 3.04 12.94
CA ILE A 201 15.63 3.01 13.70
C ILE A 201 15.60 1.77 14.58
N LEU A 202 16.57 0.89 14.39
CA LEU A 202 16.74 -0.34 15.17
C LEU A 202 18.01 -0.19 16.03
N GLY A 203 17.95 -0.56 17.28
CA GLY A 203 19.04 -0.41 18.23
C GLY A 203 19.34 -1.69 19.00
N ASP A 204 20.63 -1.93 19.22
CA ASP A 204 21.16 -2.95 20.11
C ASP A 204 22.40 -2.44 20.82
N VAL A 205 22.99 -3.25 21.70
CA VAL A 205 24.20 -2.87 22.44
C VAL A 205 25.35 -2.57 21.47
N GLY A 206 25.77 -1.31 21.44
CA GLY A 206 26.91 -0.86 20.65
C GLY A 206 26.64 -0.53 19.19
N GLU A 207 25.39 -0.69 18.69
CA GLU A 207 25.06 -0.39 17.30
C GLU A 207 23.63 0.12 17.09
N THR A 208 23.44 0.82 15.98
CA THR A 208 22.12 1.14 15.43
C THR A 208 22.08 0.84 13.95
N LEU A 209 20.90 0.44 13.44
CA LEU A 209 20.61 0.32 12.03
C LEU A 209 19.44 1.23 11.68
N SER A 210 19.60 2.12 10.71
CA SER A 210 18.52 2.94 10.15
C SER A 210 18.15 2.46 8.76
N ILE A 211 16.84 2.28 8.52
CA ILE A 211 16.29 2.00 7.20
C ILE A 211 15.34 3.13 6.86
N ARG A 212 15.67 3.92 5.83
CA ARG A 212 14.93 5.12 5.46
C ARG A 212 14.41 5.06 4.04
N HIS A 213 13.18 5.54 3.84
CA HIS A 213 12.58 5.77 2.54
C HIS A 213 12.05 7.20 2.46
N ASP A 214 12.37 7.87 1.37
CA ASP A 214 11.91 9.23 1.05
C ASP A 214 11.11 9.20 -0.26
N SER A 215 9.80 9.45 -0.18
CA SER A 215 8.95 9.68 -1.35
C SER A 215 8.94 11.18 -1.65
N ILE A 216 9.49 11.55 -2.78
CA ILE A 216 9.68 12.95 -3.18
C ILE A 216 8.56 13.41 -4.12
N ASP A 217 8.07 12.47 -4.95
CA ASP A 217 7.02 12.71 -5.94
C ASP A 217 6.13 11.47 -6.14
N ARG A 218 4.91 11.68 -6.66
CA ARG A 218 3.95 10.58 -6.92
C ARG A 218 4.37 9.63 -8.02
N THR A 219 5.23 10.04 -8.92
CA THR A 219 5.83 9.16 -9.94
C THR A 219 6.55 7.97 -9.32
N GLY A 220 7.07 8.10 -8.09
CA GLY A 220 7.68 7.02 -7.33
C GLY A 220 6.75 5.84 -7.01
N PHE A 221 5.42 6.00 -7.11
CA PHE A 221 4.45 4.90 -6.96
C PHE A 221 4.21 4.14 -8.27
N MET A 222 4.52 4.74 -9.41
CA MET A 222 4.17 4.16 -10.72
C MET A 222 4.87 2.83 -11.02
N PRO A 223 6.15 2.62 -10.67
CA PRO A 223 6.76 1.30 -10.84
C PRO A 223 6.00 0.17 -10.13
N GLY A 224 5.46 0.42 -8.94
CA GLY A 224 4.64 -0.56 -8.21
C GLY A 224 3.25 -0.75 -8.82
N VAL A 225 2.63 0.31 -9.32
CA VAL A 225 1.36 0.20 -10.07
C VAL A 225 1.55 -0.65 -11.33
N LEU A 226 2.60 -0.40 -12.10
CA LEU A 226 2.91 -1.15 -13.31
C LEU A 226 3.26 -2.62 -13.02
N LEU A 227 3.98 -2.90 -11.92
CA LEU A 227 4.22 -4.25 -11.43
C LEU A 227 2.90 -4.96 -11.11
N ALA A 228 2.02 -4.28 -10.38
CA ALA A 228 0.72 -4.82 -9.99
C ALA A 228 -0.15 -5.16 -11.22
N ILE A 229 -0.20 -4.28 -12.21
CA ILE A 229 -0.95 -4.49 -13.46
C ILE A 229 -0.46 -5.77 -14.16
N ARG A 230 0.86 -5.96 -14.26
CA ARG A 230 1.46 -7.12 -14.94
C ARG A 230 1.19 -8.44 -14.22
N LYS A 231 1.15 -8.40 -12.88
CA LYS A 231 1.07 -9.62 -12.05
C LYS A 231 -0.35 -10.02 -11.66
N VAL A 232 -1.30 -9.08 -11.56
CA VAL A 232 -2.63 -9.36 -10.99
C VAL A 232 -3.41 -10.41 -11.77
N GLY A 233 -3.30 -10.43 -13.10
CA GLY A 233 -3.98 -11.43 -13.95
C GLY A 233 -3.38 -12.84 -13.86
N GLU A 234 -2.11 -12.94 -13.44
CA GLU A 234 -1.41 -14.22 -13.24
C GLU A 234 -1.64 -14.80 -11.82
N ASN A 235 -2.22 -14.01 -10.91
CA ASN A 235 -2.44 -14.36 -9.52
C ASN A 235 -3.94 -14.27 -9.17
N PRO A 236 -4.75 -15.28 -9.56
CA PRO A 236 -6.18 -15.30 -9.25
C PRO A 236 -6.45 -15.30 -7.74
N GLY A 237 -7.57 -14.68 -7.36
CA GLY A 237 -7.95 -14.55 -5.96
C GLY A 237 -7.56 -13.19 -5.36
N LEU A 238 -7.73 -13.04 -4.05
CA LEU A 238 -7.42 -11.81 -3.32
C LEU A 238 -6.00 -11.82 -2.79
N THR A 239 -5.20 -10.86 -3.22
CA THR A 239 -3.89 -10.53 -2.66
C THR A 239 -3.98 -9.21 -1.91
N PHE A 240 -3.42 -9.12 -0.70
CA PHE A 240 -3.32 -7.90 0.09
C PHE A 240 -1.85 -7.57 0.35
N GLY A 241 -1.41 -6.41 -0.16
CA GLY A 241 -0.02 -5.95 -0.10
C GLY A 241 0.76 -6.25 -1.38
N LEU A 242 1.48 -5.23 -1.88
CA LEU A 242 2.29 -5.32 -3.09
C LEU A 242 3.48 -6.26 -2.93
N GLU A 243 3.96 -6.44 -1.70
CA GLU A 243 5.07 -7.35 -1.35
C GLU A 243 4.87 -8.78 -1.87
N ASN A 244 3.62 -9.23 -2.01
CA ASN A 244 3.30 -10.57 -2.51
C ASN A 244 3.54 -10.72 -4.02
N TYR A 245 3.76 -9.62 -4.74
CA TYR A 245 4.11 -9.61 -6.16
C TYR A 245 5.59 -9.28 -6.40
N MET A 246 6.33 -9.10 -5.32
CA MET A 246 7.77 -8.84 -5.33
C MET A 246 8.52 -10.12 -4.93
N ASP A 247 9.57 -10.46 -5.65
CA ASP A 247 10.42 -11.61 -5.32
C ASP A 247 11.37 -11.21 -4.18
N LEU A 248 10.88 -11.28 -2.93
CA LEU A 248 11.60 -10.86 -1.71
C LEU A 248 12.14 -12.05 -0.88
N ASN A 249 12.30 -13.22 -1.48
CA ASN A 249 12.83 -14.43 -0.84
C ASN A 249 14.34 -14.45 -0.81
#